data_6f1ddd3ecb85e6e570b5682d342de4be
#
_entry.id   6f1ddd3ecb85e6e570b5682d342de4be
#
_cell.length_a   1.000
_cell.length_b   1.000
_cell.length_c   1.000
_cell.angle_alpha   90.00
_cell.angle_beta   90.00
_cell.angle_gamma   90.00
#
_symmetry.space_group_name_H-M   'P 1'
#
loop_
_entity.id
_entity.type
_entity.pdbx_description
1 polymer ?
#
loop_
_entity_poly.entity_id
_entity_poly.type
_entity_poly.pdbx_seq_one_letter_code
_entity_poly.pdbx_strand_id
1 'polypeptide(L)'
;MVILETKEWARVTFGECKLGDQRRTKRLIRLAEQAAARPDGSTPDQTESWGDCKAAYRLFDQDDVTFDEIVRPHCEQTRASCRPGDVKLIINDTTEVDFGCSRRATGLGPTGKGSGRGFFLHSALMLDAADAQRKKCG
;
A
#
# COMPACT_ATOMS: atom_id res chain seq x y z
N MET A 1 17.70 0.58 -10.71
CA MET A 1 16.28 0.32 -10.34
C MET A 1 15.66 -0.52 -11.45
N VAL A 2 15.24 -1.74 -11.11
CA VAL A 2 14.49 -2.59 -12.05
C VAL A 2 13.03 -2.12 -11.98
N ILE A 3 12.48 -1.66 -13.11
CA ILE A 3 11.04 -1.36 -13.21
C ILE A 3 10.35 -2.70 -13.43
N LEU A 4 9.64 -3.18 -12.42
CA LEU A 4 8.81 -4.38 -12.52
C LEU A 4 7.46 -4.03 -13.17
N GLU A 5 6.94 -4.93 -13.99
CA GLU A 5 5.55 -4.87 -14.41
C GLU A 5 4.62 -4.97 -13.19
N THR A 6 3.45 -4.34 -13.23
CA THR A 6 2.52 -4.25 -12.08
C THR A 6 2.22 -5.61 -11.45
N LYS A 7 2.07 -6.64 -12.28
CA LYS A 7 1.82 -8.00 -11.84
C LYS A 7 2.99 -8.61 -11.06
N GLU A 8 4.20 -8.44 -11.58
CA GLU A 8 5.42 -8.93 -10.95
C GLU A 8 5.69 -8.16 -9.65
N TRP A 9 5.52 -6.83 -9.68
CA TRP A 9 5.61 -5.99 -8.49
C TRP A 9 4.65 -6.44 -7.39
N ALA A 10 3.36 -6.64 -7.72
CA ALA A 10 2.37 -7.10 -6.75
C ALA A 10 2.72 -8.46 -6.15
N ARG A 11 3.21 -9.39 -6.99
CA ARG A 11 3.63 -10.72 -6.54
C ARG A 11 4.83 -10.67 -5.62
N VAL A 12 5.86 -9.90 -5.96
CA VAL A 12 7.07 -9.74 -5.14
C VAL A 12 6.76 -9.05 -3.82
N THR A 13 5.94 -8.00 -3.86
CA THR A 13 5.63 -7.19 -2.67
C THR A 13 4.75 -7.92 -1.67
N PHE A 14 3.72 -8.63 -2.15
CA PHE A 14 2.66 -9.19 -1.29
C PHE A 14 2.63 -10.72 -1.23
N GLY A 15 3.52 -11.40 -1.98
CA GLY A 15 3.52 -12.86 -2.06
C GLY A 15 3.75 -13.58 -0.74
N GLU A 16 4.50 -12.96 0.17
CA GLU A 16 4.85 -13.49 1.49
C GLU A 16 3.88 -13.06 2.61
N CYS A 17 2.76 -12.39 2.28
CA CYS A 17 1.75 -12.03 3.27
C CYS A 17 1.08 -13.28 3.87
N LYS A 18 1.04 -13.34 5.21
CA LYS A 18 0.43 -14.45 5.96
C LYS A 18 -0.98 -14.06 6.40
N LEU A 19 -1.96 -14.27 5.52
CA LEU A 19 -3.35 -13.85 5.72
C LEU A 19 -4.27 -15.01 6.13
N GLY A 20 -3.72 -16.03 6.81
CA GLY A 20 -4.47 -17.21 7.27
C GLY A 20 -4.79 -18.23 6.17
N ASP A 21 -5.03 -17.82 4.94
CA ASP A 21 -5.31 -18.69 3.78
C ASP A 21 -4.58 -18.18 2.55
N GLN A 22 -3.92 -19.09 1.83
CA GLN A 22 -3.18 -18.76 0.59
C GLN A 22 -4.08 -18.14 -0.50
N ARG A 23 -5.38 -18.46 -0.52
CA ARG A 23 -6.34 -17.82 -1.44
C ARG A 23 -6.49 -16.32 -1.16
N ARG A 24 -6.37 -15.89 0.11
CA ARG A 24 -6.39 -14.47 0.51
C ARG A 24 -5.13 -13.76 0.00
N THR A 25 -3.96 -14.37 0.12
CA THR A 25 -2.71 -13.82 -0.43
C THR A 25 -2.79 -13.66 -1.96
N LYS A 26 -3.28 -14.67 -2.67
CA LYS A 26 -3.52 -14.57 -4.13
C LYS A 26 -4.52 -13.46 -4.47
N ARG A 27 -5.56 -13.27 -3.67
CA ARG A 27 -6.55 -12.20 -3.85
C ARG A 27 -5.92 -10.83 -3.61
N LEU A 28 -5.09 -10.68 -2.57
CA LEU A 28 -4.37 -9.44 -2.30
C LEU A 28 -3.44 -9.06 -3.45
N ILE A 29 -2.66 -10.02 -3.98
CA ILE A 29 -1.78 -9.80 -5.14
C ILE A 29 -2.58 -9.28 -6.33
N ARG A 30 -3.70 -9.92 -6.68
CA ARG A 30 -4.55 -9.49 -7.79
C ARG A 30 -5.11 -8.08 -7.56
N LEU A 31 -5.57 -7.79 -6.36
CA LEU A 31 -6.08 -6.46 -6.00
C LEU A 31 -4.99 -5.39 -6.11
N ALA A 32 -3.78 -5.69 -5.63
CA ALA A 32 -2.63 -4.78 -5.72
C ALA A 32 -2.22 -4.52 -7.18
N GLU A 33 -2.23 -5.55 -8.04
CA GLU A 33 -2.01 -5.42 -9.49
C GLU A 33 -3.03 -4.46 -10.13
N GLN A 34 -4.32 -4.67 -9.83
CA GLN A 34 -5.41 -3.86 -10.36
C GLN A 34 -5.35 -2.40 -9.86
N ALA A 35 -5.05 -2.20 -8.56
CA ALA A 35 -4.89 -0.88 -7.98
C ALA A 35 -3.69 -0.13 -8.56
N ALA A 36 -2.55 -0.81 -8.77
CA ALA A 36 -1.37 -0.20 -9.39
C ALA A 36 -1.59 0.18 -10.86
N ALA A 37 -2.44 -0.55 -11.57
CA ALA A 37 -2.82 -0.22 -12.94
C ALA A 37 -3.75 1.00 -13.04
N ARG A 38 -4.49 1.31 -11.97
CA ARG A 38 -5.44 2.45 -11.91
C ARG A 38 -5.37 3.15 -10.55
N PRO A 39 -4.25 3.83 -10.24
CA PRO A 39 -4.00 4.35 -8.89
C PRO A 39 -5.00 5.42 -8.44
N ASP A 40 -5.58 6.17 -9.36
CA ASP A 40 -6.55 7.24 -9.07
C ASP A 40 -8.00 6.74 -8.96
N GLY A 41 -8.24 5.44 -9.21
CA GLY A 41 -9.57 4.86 -9.19
C GLY A 41 -10.06 4.49 -7.79
N SER A 42 -11.38 4.51 -7.59
CA SER A 42 -12.01 3.87 -6.43
C SER A 42 -11.90 2.33 -6.54
N THR A 43 -12.14 1.60 -5.46
CA THR A 43 -12.10 0.12 -5.50
C THR A 43 -12.98 -0.49 -6.61
N PRO A 44 -14.22 -0.02 -6.86
CA PRO A 44 -14.99 -0.46 -8.02
C PRO A 44 -14.34 -0.16 -9.37
N ASP A 45 -13.68 1.00 -9.51
CA ASP A 45 -13.02 1.40 -10.77
C ASP A 45 -11.72 0.62 -11.02
N GLN A 46 -11.02 0.25 -9.97
CA GLN A 46 -9.78 -0.52 -10.01
C GLN A 46 -10.01 -1.99 -10.37
N THR A 47 -11.17 -2.54 -9.98
CA THR A 47 -11.47 -3.96 -10.18
C THR A 47 -12.07 -4.23 -11.56
N GLU A 48 -11.72 -5.38 -12.16
CA GLU A 48 -12.16 -5.75 -13.51
C GLU A 48 -13.62 -6.19 -13.56
N SER A 49 -14.16 -6.66 -12.43
CA SER A 49 -15.52 -7.18 -12.35
C SER A 49 -16.15 -6.88 -11.00
N TRP A 50 -17.49 -6.90 -10.97
CA TRP A 50 -18.24 -6.83 -9.71
C TRP A 50 -17.90 -7.97 -8.74
N GLY A 51 -17.54 -9.15 -9.28
CA GLY A 51 -17.05 -10.27 -8.49
C GLY A 51 -15.74 -9.96 -7.78
N ASP A 52 -14.80 -9.33 -8.49
CA ASP A 52 -13.51 -8.90 -7.92
C ASP A 52 -13.69 -7.79 -6.88
N CYS A 53 -14.58 -6.83 -7.14
CA CYS A 53 -14.90 -5.77 -6.20
C CYS A 53 -15.46 -6.33 -4.88
N LYS A 54 -16.44 -7.23 -4.94
CA LYS A 54 -16.96 -7.93 -3.75
C LYS A 54 -15.88 -8.72 -3.02
N ALA A 55 -15.00 -9.37 -3.78
CA ALA A 55 -13.93 -10.17 -3.19
C ALA A 55 -12.87 -9.30 -2.51
N ALA A 56 -12.62 -8.07 -3.00
CA ALA A 56 -11.76 -7.10 -2.32
C ALA A 56 -12.35 -6.67 -0.97
N TYR A 57 -13.61 -6.28 -0.93
CA TYR A 57 -14.27 -5.93 0.35
C TYR A 57 -14.29 -7.08 1.34
N ARG A 58 -14.61 -8.31 0.88
CA ARG A 58 -14.59 -9.50 1.73
C ARG A 58 -13.19 -9.85 2.24
N LEU A 59 -12.15 -9.53 1.48
CA LEU A 59 -10.77 -9.74 1.92
C LEU A 59 -10.47 -8.86 3.14
N PHE A 60 -10.78 -7.57 3.05
CA PHE A 60 -10.51 -6.62 4.14
C PHE A 60 -11.46 -6.73 5.34
N ASP A 61 -12.53 -7.48 5.19
CA ASP A 61 -13.49 -7.80 6.28
C ASP A 61 -13.08 -9.06 7.09
N GLN A 62 -11.90 -9.60 6.84
CA GLN A 62 -11.38 -10.75 7.58
C GLN A 62 -10.49 -10.30 8.73
N ASP A 63 -10.69 -10.85 9.92
CA ASP A 63 -9.93 -10.51 11.14
C ASP A 63 -8.42 -10.75 10.99
N ASP A 64 -8.02 -11.79 10.22
CA ASP A 64 -6.61 -12.12 9.96
C ASP A 64 -5.95 -11.21 8.92
N VAL A 65 -6.72 -10.35 8.24
CA VAL A 65 -6.21 -9.45 7.20
C VAL A 65 -6.00 -8.07 7.81
N THR A 66 -4.92 -7.93 8.54
CA THR A 66 -4.55 -6.67 9.21
C THR A 66 -3.58 -5.85 8.37
N PHE A 67 -3.50 -4.55 8.66
CA PHE A 67 -2.53 -3.66 8.04
C PHE A 67 -1.10 -4.18 8.23
N ASP A 68 -0.75 -4.61 9.43
CA ASP A 68 0.59 -5.10 9.76
C ASP A 68 0.96 -6.35 8.94
N GLU A 69 0.03 -7.30 8.79
CA GLU A 69 0.27 -8.51 7.99
C GLU A 69 0.45 -8.21 6.50
N ILE A 70 -0.24 -7.18 5.98
CA ILE A 70 -0.10 -6.75 4.58
C ILE A 70 1.24 -6.03 4.36
N VAL A 71 1.64 -5.14 5.27
CA VAL A 71 2.81 -4.26 5.08
C VAL A 71 4.12 -4.94 5.48
N ARG A 72 4.08 -5.91 6.39
CA ARG A 72 5.27 -6.57 6.95
C ARG A 72 6.23 -7.11 5.88
N PRO A 73 5.83 -7.89 4.86
CA PRO A 73 6.77 -8.39 3.85
C PRO A 73 7.46 -7.26 3.08
N HIS A 74 6.73 -6.20 2.77
CA HIS A 74 7.30 -5.01 2.12
C HIS A 74 8.35 -4.31 3.00
N CYS A 75 8.07 -4.15 4.29
CA CYS A 75 9.04 -3.59 5.24
C CYS A 75 10.28 -4.49 5.39
N GLU A 76 10.10 -5.81 5.41
CA GLU A 76 11.21 -6.77 5.47
C GLU A 76 12.08 -6.70 4.21
N GLN A 77 11.49 -6.62 3.02
CA GLN A 77 12.20 -6.42 1.76
C GLN A 77 12.98 -5.10 1.74
N THR A 78 12.37 -4.02 2.23
CA THR A 78 13.02 -2.71 2.36
C THR A 78 14.25 -2.80 3.29
N ARG A 79 14.12 -3.42 4.45
CA ARG A 79 15.24 -3.63 5.38
C ARG A 79 16.34 -4.49 4.76
N ALA A 80 15.96 -5.58 4.09
CA ALA A 80 16.91 -6.48 3.43
C ALA A 80 17.67 -5.82 2.27
N SER A 81 17.12 -4.74 1.68
CA SER A 81 17.79 -3.96 0.65
C SER A 81 18.87 -3.02 1.19
N CYS A 82 18.92 -2.78 2.50
CA CYS A 82 19.94 -1.93 3.14
C CYS A 82 21.22 -2.73 3.39
N ARG A 83 22.35 -2.25 2.87
CA ARG A 83 23.66 -2.87 3.06
C ARG A 83 24.60 -1.92 3.81
N PRO A 84 25.57 -2.43 4.58
CA PRO A 84 26.61 -1.59 5.18
C PRO A 84 27.31 -0.74 4.12
N GLY A 85 27.43 0.55 4.39
CA GLY A 85 28.04 1.51 3.47
C GLY A 85 27.09 2.15 2.45
N ASP A 86 25.85 1.68 2.33
CA ASP A 86 24.85 2.34 1.47
C ASP A 86 24.42 3.70 2.05
N VAL A 87 24.21 4.66 1.16
CA VAL A 87 23.58 5.93 1.50
C VAL A 87 22.13 5.87 1.02
N LYS A 88 21.19 5.93 1.94
CA LYS A 88 19.75 5.93 1.64
C LYS A 88 19.17 7.30 1.96
N LEU A 89 18.31 7.79 1.07
CA LEU A 89 17.50 8.98 1.27
C LEU A 89 16.12 8.53 1.77
N ILE A 90 15.65 9.13 2.86
CA ILE A 90 14.32 8.89 3.39
C ILE A 90 13.49 10.16 3.21
N ILE A 91 12.49 10.06 2.36
CA ILE A 91 11.56 11.15 2.07
C ILE A 91 10.29 10.87 2.89
N ASN A 92 9.97 11.81 3.77
CA ASN A 92 8.78 11.72 4.62
C ASN A 92 7.67 12.61 4.06
N ASP A 93 6.44 12.11 4.12
CA ASP A 93 5.25 12.87 3.81
C ASP A 93 4.12 12.53 4.78
N THR A 94 3.28 13.52 5.07
CA THR A 94 2.11 13.34 5.93
C THR A 94 0.86 13.77 5.18
N THR A 95 -0.02 12.81 4.93
CA THR A 95 -1.29 13.01 4.25
C THR A 95 -2.44 12.93 5.26
N GLU A 96 -3.35 13.88 5.20
CA GLU A 96 -4.60 13.85 5.95
C GLU A 96 -5.61 12.98 5.18
N VAL A 97 -6.13 11.94 5.82
CA VAL A 97 -7.19 11.09 5.28
C VAL A 97 -8.48 11.44 6.00
N ASP A 98 -9.36 12.15 5.31
CA ASP A 98 -10.64 12.63 5.83
C ASP A 98 -11.80 11.78 5.27
N PHE A 99 -12.57 11.18 6.17
CA PHE A 99 -13.78 10.43 5.85
C PHE A 99 -15.06 11.28 5.95
N GLY A 100 -14.91 12.59 6.10
CA GLY A 100 -16.02 13.51 6.28
C GLY A 100 -16.80 13.22 7.56
N CYS A 101 -18.11 13.41 7.49
CA CYS A 101 -19.02 13.17 8.62
C CYS A 101 -19.51 11.71 8.70
N SER A 102 -18.81 10.74 8.08
CA SER A 102 -19.22 9.34 8.09
C SER A 102 -19.29 8.78 9.51
N ARG A 103 -20.48 8.32 9.91
CA ARG A 103 -20.72 7.67 11.21
C ARG A 103 -20.35 6.18 11.23
N ARG A 104 -20.00 5.60 10.08
CA ARG A 104 -19.71 4.16 9.96
C ARG A 104 -18.30 3.80 10.39
N ALA A 105 -17.35 4.74 10.27
CA ALA A 105 -15.98 4.52 10.70
C ALA A 105 -15.82 4.89 12.17
N THR A 106 -15.26 3.98 12.97
CA THR A 106 -14.97 4.16 14.39
C THR A 106 -13.48 4.44 14.61
N GLY A 107 -13.11 4.99 15.75
CA GLY A 107 -11.71 5.26 16.09
C GLY A 107 -11.09 6.47 15.39
N LEU A 108 -11.87 7.23 14.61
CA LEU A 108 -11.39 8.40 13.89
C LEU A 108 -11.40 9.66 14.80
N GLY A 109 -10.31 10.42 14.72
CA GLY A 109 -10.19 11.73 15.36
C GLY A 109 -10.67 12.90 14.47
N PRO A 110 -10.70 14.14 15.00
CA PRO A 110 -10.97 15.32 14.17
C PRO A 110 -9.81 15.55 13.19
N THR A 111 -10.13 15.93 11.96
CA THR A 111 -9.17 16.29 10.91
C THR A 111 -9.44 17.70 10.41
N GLY A 112 -8.37 18.41 10.04
CA GLY A 112 -8.46 19.72 9.39
C GLY A 112 -9.23 20.81 10.15
N LYS A 113 -9.73 21.76 9.38
CA LYS A 113 -10.55 22.89 9.86
C LYS A 113 -12.03 22.59 9.61
N GLY A 114 -12.65 21.76 10.43
CA GLY A 114 -14.08 21.51 10.24
C GLY A 114 -14.60 20.32 11.06
N SER A 115 -15.72 19.77 10.62
CA SER A 115 -16.37 18.60 11.23
C SER A 115 -15.88 17.27 10.65
N GLY A 116 -14.81 17.26 9.86
CA GLY A 116 -14.19 16.07 9.27
C GLY A 116 -13.63 15.15 10.34
N ARG A 117 -13.66 13.85 10.08
CA ARG A 117 -13.09 12.82 10.95
C ARG A 117 -12.22 11.86 10.11
N GLY A 118 -11.03 11.61 10.63
CA GLY A 118 -10.06 10.79 9.91
C GLY A 118 -8.81 10.50 10.71
N PHE A 119 -7.69 10.40 10.02
CA PHE A 119 -6.37 10.23 10.62
C PHE A 119 -5.29 10.83 9.72
N PHE A 120 -4.10 11.03 10.27
CA PHE A 120 -2.92 11.40 9.51
C PHE A 120 -2.13 10.15 9.14
N LEU A 121 -1.90 9.95 7.85
CA LEU A 121 -1.03 8.92 7.33
C LEU A 121 0.37 9.52 7.12
N HIS A 122 1.32 9.11 7.96
CA HIS A 122 2.73 9.47 7.78
C HIS A 122 3.44 8.35 7.03
N SER A 123 3.93 8.65 5.83
CA SER A 123 4.66 7.72 4.99
C SER A 123 6.13 8.10 4.88
N ALA A 124 7.00 7.10 4.73
CA ALA A 124 8.41 7.26 4.49
C ALA A 124 8.83 6.44 3.26
N LEU A 125 9.32 7.12 2.22
CA LEU A 125 9.84 6.49 1.02
C LEU A 125 11.37 6.43 1.11
N MET A 126 11.94 5.23 1.03
CA MET A 126 13.38 5.03 0.99
C MET A 126 13.87 4.93 -0.45
N LEU A 127 14.83 5.75 -0.81
CA LEU A 127 15.50 5.76 -2.10
C LEU A 127 16.99 5.47 -1.94
N ASP A 128 17.57 4.79 -2.92
CA ASP A 128 19.02 4.67 -3.03
C ASP A 128 19.61 5.99 -3.55
N ALA A 129 20.57 6.56 -2.82
CA ALA A 129 21.20 7.83 -3.22
C ALA A 129 21.93 7.71 -4.57
N ALA A 130 22.49 6.55 -4.90
CA ALA A 130 23.12 6.30 -6.20
C ALA A 130 22.11 6.34 -7.36
N ASP A 131 20.89 5.84 -7.15
CA ASP A 131 19.82 5.91 -8.16
C ASP A 131 19.27 7.33 -8.32
N ALA A 132 19.24 8.13 -7.26
CA ALA A 132 18.81 9.52 -7.30
C ALA A 132 19.78 10.42 -8.11
N GLN A 133 21.07 10.12 -8.07
CA GLN A 133 22.08 10.86 -8.84
C GLN A 133 22.00 10.54 -10.34
N ARG A 134 21.70 9.30 -10.73
CA ARG A 134 21.59 8.90 -12.15
C ARG A 134 20.53 9.65 -12.93
N LYS A 135 19.43 10.07 -12.27
CA LYS A 135 18.35 10.83 -12.92
C LYS A 135 18.69 12.33 -13.20
N LYS A 136 19.78 12.86 -12.62
CA LYS A 136 20.20 14.25 -12.88
C LYS A 136 21.15 14.41 -14.07
N CYS A 137 21.68 13.34 -14.62
CA CYS A 137 22.67 13.36 -15.71
C CYS A 137 22.13 12.85 -17.06
N GLY A 138 20.79 12.74 -17.23
CA GLY A 138 20.15 12.32 -18.48
C GLY A 138 19.26 13.38 -19.10
#